data_5be449463c39296e50745e44ee7cce88
#
_entry.id   5be449463c39296e50745e44ee7cce88
#
_cell.length_a   1.000
_cell.length_b   1.000
_cell.length_c   1.000
_cell.angle_alpha   90.00
_cell.angle_beta   90.00
_cell.angle_gamma   90.00
#
_symmetry.space_group_name_H-M   'P 1'
#
loop_
_entity.id
_entity.type
_entity.pdbx_description
1 polymer ?
#
loop_
_entity_poly.entity_id
_entity_poly.type
_entity_poly.pdbx_seq_one_letter_code
_entity_poly.pdbx_strand_id
1 'polypeptide(L)'
;TQKIVIDAENEVEQGGHVIEDEEETKRSSANKPEWKRYYHLVVIAKNQVGLGNLFTLVKKSYKHGFYRFPRIDYKMLKEHSEGLIVSTACVGGLASGLIYRQFSGLRFDELRPDLMNSLDDYNPVMSRLENMADQFVDCVGRDNFFLELQFNDLSAQHLTNRCLIDLSTKTGIPLIATADSHFPTSDKWQARELYKKLGWMGAKLDQSMLPKKEELKCMLYPKNAAQMWDEFKQGHNQYDFYHGSEELVRDAIERTHDITWQKCEDTWIDTSVKLPHFGTPEKSAFRMLSDLVKEAMIREGLAVKPVYVERMKEEMSDIKYLGYEAYFLAMYKIFHLAENRTLFGPGRGSGAGSLVNYLLGITQIDPLPYGLLWSRFLGRHRTSWPDIDTDAGDRDALIDASRELFGDDAVIPVSNFNTLKLKSLVKDIAKFYGINFTEVNKMTGPLQDEVMPHAKDENQEKSVFVLKHEDCMKYSKGYREFMEKYPEVGKHVETLFMENRSIGRHAGGVIIAPPEDLESTCLLYTSPSPRDGLLS
;
A
#
# COMPACT_ATOMS: atom_id res chain seq x y z
N THR A 1 -4.45 -9.70 -2.78
CA THR A 1 -5.08 -9.35 -4.07
C THR A 1 -4.92 -7.85 -4.26
N GLN A 2 -4.07 -7.42 -5.20
CA GLN A 2 -3.96 -6.00 -5.53
C GLN A 2 -4.86 -5.69 -6.73
N LYS A 3 -5.68 -4.64 -6.63
CA LYS A 3 -6.41 -4.11 -7.79
C LYS A 3 -5.42 -3.33 -8.65
N ILE A 4 -5.06 -3.88 -9.79
CA ILE A 4 -4.27 -3.21 -10.83
C ILE A 4 -5.25 -2.62 -11.85
N VAL A 5 -4.90 -1.48 -12.40
CA VAL A 5 -5.75 -0.71 -13.31
C VAL A 5 -5.15 -0.82 -14.71
N ILE A 6 -5.94 -1.22 -15.71
CA ILE A 6 -5.52 -1.34 -17.10
C ILE A 6 -5.94 -0.10 -17.91
N ASP A 7 -5.02 0.38 -18.74
CA ASP A 7 -5.29 1.42 -19.74
C ASP A 7 -5.85 0.78 -21.02
N ALA A 8 -7.04 1.17 -21.41
CA ALA A 8 -7.74 0.62 -22.56
C ALA A 8 -7.54 1.43 -23.86
N GLU A 9 -6.79 2.55 -23.81
CA GLU A 9 -6.64 3.45 -24.97
C GLU A 9 -5.53 3.06 -25.95
N ASN A 10 -4.73 2.02 -25.71
CA ASN A 10 -3.67 1.61 -26.63
C ASN A 10 -4.15 0.82 -27.88
N GLU A 11 -5.43 0.82 -28.19
CA GLU A 11 -5.94 0.23 -29.43
C GLU A 11 -5.89 1.16 -30.65
N VAL A 12 -5.51 2.44 -30.49
CA VAL A 12 -5.44 3.39 -31.63
C VAL A 12 -4.18 4.24 -31.52
N GLU A 13 -3.32 4.04 -32.53
CA GLU A 13 -2.17 4.86 -32.93
C GLU A 13 -0.83 4.66 -32.23
N GLN A 14 0.07 4.01 -32.98
CA GLN A 14 1.52 4.20 -32.89
C GLN A 14 1.84 5.68 -33.24
N GLY A 15 2.17 6.47 -32.25
CA GLY A 15 2.63 7.84 -32.48
C GLY A 15 2.60 8.66 -31.19
N GLY A 16 3.75 8.69 -30.49
CA GLY A 16 3.88 9.47 -29.27
C GLY A 16 3.78 10.98 -29.55
N HIS A 17 2.93 11.64 -28.78
CA HIS A 17 3.13 13.01 -28.33
C HIS A 17 2.34 13.20 -27.04
N VAL A 18 3.06 13.57 -25.97
CA VAL A 18 2.46 14.07 -24.74
C VAL A 18 1.79 15.40 -25.08
N ILE A 19 0.46 15.43 -25.07
CA ILE A 19 -0.30 16.69 -25.15
C ILE A 19 -0.57 17.10 -23.70
N GLU A 20 0.02 18.22 -23.32
CA GLU A 20 -0.30 18.95 -22.09
C GLU A 20 -1.70 19.55 -22.22
N ASP A 21 -2.71 18.92 -21.62
CA ASP A 21 -4.07 19.48 -21.55
C ASP A 21 -4.27 20.30 -20.29
N GLU A 22 -3.81 21.55 -20.29
CA GLU A 22 -4.23 22.58 -19.32
C GLU A 22 -5.67 23.12 -19.53
N GLU A 23 -6.36 22.76 -20.60
CA GLU A 23 -7.69 23.29 -20.94
C GLU A 23 -8.89 22.49 -20.43
N GLU A 24 -8.70 21.29 -19.85
CA GLU A 24 -9.84 20.43 -19.43
C GLU A 24 -10.51 20.81 -18.10
N THR A 25 -10.02 21.77 -17.36
CA THR A 25 -10.56 22.15 -16.04
C THR A 25 -11.77 23.08 -16.08
N LYS A 26 -12.23 23.52 -17.24
CA LYS A 26 -13.33 24.52 -17.38
C LYS A 26 -14.51 24.11 -18.27
N ARG A 27 -14.67 22.87 -18.66
CA ARG A 27 -15.88 22.44 -19.38
C ARG A 27 -16.90 21.83 -18.43
N SER A 28 -18.10 22.45 -18.44
CA SER A 28 -19.26 22.12 -17.62
C SER A 28 -19.63 20.63 -17.62
N SER A 29 -20.02 20.14 -16.44
CA SER A 29 -20.34 18.77 -16.05
C SER A 29 -21.57 18.14 -16.71
N ALA A 30 -22.10 18.65 -17.81
CA ALA A 30 -23.42 18.26 -18.28
C ALA A 30 -23.46 17.21 -19.41
N ASN A 31 -22.37 16.89 -20.12
CA ASN A 31 -22.41 15.94 -21.23
C ASN A 31 -21.03 15.32 -21.56
N LYS A 32 -20.33 14.74 -20.58
CA LYS A 32 -19.20 13.85 -20.89
C LYS A 32 -19.66 12.42 -20.78
N PRO A 33 -19.46 11.54 -21.78
CA PRO A 33 -19.55 10.12 -21.57
C PRO A 33 -18.56 9.77 -20.46
N GLU A 34 -19.00 9.05 -19.42
CA GLU A 34 -18.16 8.60 -18.30
C GLU A 34 -17.20 7.50 -18.76
N TRP A 35 -16.37 7.78 -19.76
CA TRP A 35 -15.30 6.87 -20.17
C TRP A 35 -14.17 6.97 -19.15
N LYS A 36 -14.01 5.91 -18.35
CA LYS A 36 -12.83 5.78 -17.51
C LYS A 36 -11.64 5.46 -18.40
N ARG A 37 -10.56 6.21 -18.27
CA ARG A 37 -9.28 5.93 -18.92
C ARG A 37 -8.54 4.75 -18.27
N TYR A 38 -9.15 4.09 -17.28
CA TYR A 38 -8.60 2.97 -16.54
C TYR A 38 -9.72 2.09 -15.99
N TYR A 39 -9.44 0.80 -15.88
CA TYR A 39 -10.37 -0.22 -15.40
C TYR A 39 -9.71 -1.09 -14.34
N HIS A 40 -10.52 -1.68 -13.46
CA HIS A 40 -10.04 -2.62 -12.48
C HIS A 40 -9.66 -3.94 -13.14
N LEU A 41 -8.56 -4.54 -12.65
CA LEU A 41 -8.14 -5.89 -12.96
C LEU A 41 -7.77 -6.60 -11.67
N VAL A 42 -8.16 -7.86 -11.52
CA VAL A 42 -7.71 -8.70 -10.42
C VAL A 42 -6.55 -9.56 -10.92
N VAL A 43 -5.43 -9.48 -10.23
CA VAL A 43 -4.23 -10.29 -10.53
C VAL A 43 -3.82 -11.03 -9.26
N ILE A 44 -3.62 -12.34 -9.38
CA ILE A 44 -3.24 -13.22 -8.28
C ILE A 44 -1.92 -13.90 -8.64
N ALA A 45 -0.94 -13.83 -7.75
CA ALA A 45 0.27 -14.63 -7.84
C ALA A 45 -0.04 -16.07 -7.41
N LYS A 46 0.21 -17.03 -8.29
CA LYS A 46 -0.02 -18.46 -7.99
C LYS A 46 1.20 -19.17 -7.43
N ASN A 47 2.38 -18.57 -7.55
CA ASN A 47 3.64 -19.12 -7.04
C ASN A 47 4.67 -18.00 -6.79
N GLN A 48 5.88 -18.36 -6.38
CA GLN A 48 6.94 -17.40 -6.06
C GLN A 48 7.36 -16.54 -7.26
N VAL A 49 7.39 -17.09 -8.47
CA VAL A 49 7.70 -16.34 -9.70
C VAL A 49 6.61 -15.31 -9.97
N GLY A 50 5.33 -15.73 -9.87
CA GLY A 50 4.20 -14.83 -10.00
C GLY A 50 4.20 -13.70 -8.96
N LEU A 51 4.64 -13.96 -7.73
CA LEU A 51 4.77 -12.92 -6.70
C LEU A 51 5.80 -11.86 -7.10
N GLY A 52 6.97 -12.26 -7.61
CA GLY A 52 8.00 -11.36 -8.13
C GLY A 52 7.49 -10.53 -9.32
N ASN A 53 6.79 -11.19 -10.25
CA ASN A 53 6.18 -10.52 -11.41
C ASN A 53 5.09 -9.51 -10.99
N LEU A 54 4.28 -9.86 -9.98
CA LEU A 54 3.27 -8.94 -9.43
C LEU A 54 3.92 -7.68 -8.83
N PHE A 55 5.03 -7.83 -8.08
CA PHE A 55 5.79 -6.69 -7.56
C PHE A 55 6.37 -5.84 -8.67
N THR A 56 6.91 -6.47 -9.71
CA THR A 56 7.45 -5.77 -10.90
C THR A 56 6.37 -5.00 -11.63
N LEU A 57 5.18 -5.57 -11.84
CA LEU A 57 4.03 -4.88 -12.43
C LEU A 57 3.61 -3.66 -11.59
N VAL A 58 3.54 -3.79 -10.27
CA VAL A 58 3.24 -2.66 -9.37
C VAL A 58 4.31 -1.57 -9.53
N LYS A 59 5.61 -1.92 -9.49
CA LYS A 59 6.73 -0.97 -9.68
C LYS A 59 6.61 -0.24 -11.03
N LYS A 60 6.41 -0.99 -12.13
CA LYS A 60 6.28 -0.42 -13.48
C LYS A 60 5.03 0.46 -13.63
N SER A 61 3.92 0.11 -12.99
CA SER A 61 2.70 0.93 -13.02
C SER A 61 2.91 2.33 -12.42
N TYR A 62 3.74 2.44 -11.39
CA TYR A 62 4.11 3.73 -10.81
C TYR A 62 5.18 4.47 -11.63
N LYS A 63 6.13 3.76 -12.21
CA LYS A 63 7.27 4.36 -12.93
C LYS A 63 6.91 4.79 -14.35
N HIS A 64 6.17 3.96 -15.07
CA HIS A 64 5.90 4.12 -16.51
C HIS A 64 4.41 4.29 -16.84
N GLY A 65 3.51 3.85 -15.97
CA GLY A 65 2.06 3.89 -16.20
C GLY A 65 1.31 4.91 -15.33
N PHE A 66 2.00 5.78 -14.60
CA PHE A 66 1.34 6.70 -13.68
C PHE A 66 0.75 7.92 -14.40
N TYR A 67 -0.58 8.00 -14.36
CA TYR A 67 -1.33 9.22 -14.70
C TYR A 67 -2.51 9.34 -13.74
N ARG A 68 -2.41 10.19 -12.72
CA ARG A 68 -3.31 10.31 -11.57
C ARG A 68 -3.39 9.04 -10.70
N PHE A 69 -3.34 7.84 -11.35
CA PHE A 69 -3.31 6.53 -10.73
C PHE A 69 -2.26 5.65 -11.43
N PRO A 70 -1.65 4.69 -10.73
CA PRO A 70 -0.75 3.71 -11.35
C PRO A 70 -1.56 2.76 -12.25
N ARG A 71 -1.09 2.53 -13.48
CA ARG A 71 -1.75 1.69 -14.49
C ARG A 71 -0.76 0.74 -15.14
N ILE A 72 -1.26 -0.35 -15.67
CA ILE A 72 -0.52 -1.24 -16.57
C ILE A 72 -1.29 -1.38 -17.89
N ASP A 73 -0.60 -1.76 -18.94
CA ASP A 73 -1.16 -2.15 -20.23
C ASP A 73 -0.98 -3.66 -20.49
N TYR A 74 -1.54 -4.16 -21.60
CA TYR A 74 -1.40 -5.57 -21.99
C TYR A 74 0.05 -5.97 -22.25
N LYS A 75 0.88 -5.07 -22.76
CA LYS A 75 2.30 -5.33 -23.00
C LYS A 75 3.05 -5.58 -21.70
N MET A 76 2.88 -4.69 -20.71
CA MET A 76 3.48 -4.86 -19.38
C MET A 76 2.99 -6.15 -18.72
N LEU A 77 1.69 -6.45 -18.83
CA LEU A 77 1.12 -7.70 -18.30
C LEU A 77 1.74 -8.91 -18.97
N LYS A 78 1.84 -8.94 -20.29
CA LYS A 78 2.41 -10.06 -21.06
C LYS A 78 3.88 -10.31 -20.72
N GLU A 79 4.68 -9.24 -20.61
CA GLU A 79 6.10 -9.33 -20.26
C GLU A 79 6.35 -9.93 -18.86
N HIS A 80 5.37 -9.83 -17.96
CA HIS A 80 5.47 -10.27 -16.56
C HIS A 80 4.33 -11.19 -16.14
N SER A 81 3.81 -12.01 -17.05
CA SER A 81 2.63 -12.84 -16.82
C SER A 81 2.90 -14.20 -16.17
N GLU A 82 4.15 -14.67 -16.21
CA GLU A 82 4.50 -15.97 -15.65
C GLU A 82 4.10 -16.07 -14.17
N GLY A 83 3.41 -17.15 -13.81
CA GLY A 83 2.96 -17.38 -12.45
C GLY A 83 1.79 -16.49 -11.99
N LEU A 84 1.11 -15.80 -12.92
CA LEU A 84 -0.06 -14.96 -12.61
C LEU A 84 -1.37 -15.61 -13.08
N ILE A 85 -2.42 -15.34 -12.32
CA ILE A 85 -3.82 -15.58 -12.67
C ILE A 85 -4.51 -14.22 -12.75
N VAL A 86 -5.38 -14.05 -13.76
CA VAL A 86 -6.09 -12.80 -14.03
C VAL A 86 -7.59 -13.04 -14.10
N SER A 87 -8.39 -12.12 -13.58
CA SER A 87 -9.85 -12.09 -13.77
C SER A 87 -10.37 -10.71 -14.15
N THR A 88 -11.59 -10.68 -14.72
CA THR A 88 -12.21 -9.47 -15.27
C THR A 88 -12.66 -8.44 -14.22
N ALA A 89 -12.50 -8.74 -12.94
CA ALA A 89 -12.88 -7.88 -11.81
C ALA A 89 -14.41 -7.55 -11.76
N CYS A 90 -14.75 -6.44 -11.08
CA CYS A 90 -16.12 -6.01 -10.77
C CYS A 90 -16.73 -5.07 -11.84
N VAL A 91 -17.82 -4.38 -11.50
CA VAL A 91 -18.45 -3.32 -12.33
C VAL A 91 -17.48 -2.20 -12.73
N GLY A 92 -16.33 -2.09 -12.10
CA GLY A 92 -15.24 -1.20 -12.48
C GLY A 92 -14.23 -1.82 -13.44
N GLY A 93 -14.41 -3.08 -13.85
CA GLY A 93 -13.54 -3.82 -14.75
C GLY A 93 -13.68 -3.43 -16.21
N LEU A 94 -12.70 -3.86 -17.04
CA LEU A 94 -12.69 -3.57 -18.47
C LEU A 94 -13.90 -4.19 -19.18
N ALA A 95 -14.25 -5.44 -18.86
CA ALA A 95 -15.43 -6.10 -19.44
C ALA A 95 -16.70 -5.28 -19.25
N SER A 96 -16.95 -4.86 -18.01
CA SER A 96 -18.10 -3.99 -17.67
C SER A 96 -18.05 -2.67 -18.45
N GLY A 97 -16.87 -2.06 -18.54
CA GLY A 97 -16.67 -0.82 -19.30
C GLY A 97 -17.02 -0.97 -20.79
N LEU A 98 -16.61 -2.05 -21.43
CA LEU A 98 -16.90 -2.36 -22.83
C LEU A 98 -18.40 -2.57 -23.06
N ILE A 99 -19.11 -3.22 -22.11
CA ILE A 99 -20.55 -3.43 -22.16
C ILE A 99 -21.28 -2.08 -21.99
N TYR A 100 -20.93 -1.30 -20.96
CA TYR A 100 -21.60 -0.03 -20.66
C TYR A 100 -21.42 1.02 -21.75
N ARG A 101 -20.33 0.94 -22.53
CA ARG A 101 -20.13 1.75 -23.74
C ARG A 101 -21.30 1.68 -24.71
N GLN A 102 -21.95 0.55 -24.82
CA GLN A 102 -23.12 0.39 -25.70
C GLN A 102 -24.30 1.28 -25.28
N PHE A 103 -24.35 1.62 -23.98
CA PHE A 103 -25.46 2.33 -23.34
C PHE A 103 -25.01 3.71 -22.82
N SER A 104 -24.13 4.40 -23.55
CA SER A 104 -23.45 5.64 -23.11
C SER A 104 -24.37 6.82 -22.80
N GLY A 105 -25.65 6.74 -23.09
CA GLY A 105 -26.65 7.78 -22.72
C GLY A 105 -27.37 7.49 -21.40
N LEU A 106 -27.19 6.32 -20.81
CA LEU A 106 -27.87 5.90 -19.59
C LEU A 106 -27.00 6.17 -18.35
N ARG A 107 -27.66 6.45 -17.23
CA ARG A 107 -26.99 6.51 -15.94
C ARG A 107 -26.71 5.10 -15.44
N PHE A 108 -25.75 4.95 -14.51
CA PHE A 108 -25.33 3.66 -13.97
C PHE A 108 -26.51 2.85 -13.35
N ASP A 109 -27.43 3.52 -12.69
CA ASP A 109 -28.61 2.92 -12.06
C ASP A 109 -29.73 2.51 -13.07
N GLU A 110 -29.61 2.96 -14.32
CA GLU A 110 -30.50 2.59 -15.43
C GLU A 110 -29.98 1.38 -16.23
N LEU A 111 -28.72 0.98 -16.01
CA LEU A 111 -28.11 -0.19 -16.64
C LEU A 111 -28.70 -1.47 -16.06
N ARG A 112 -29.29 -2.32 -16.92
CA ARG A 112 -29.98 -3.55 -16.52
C ARG A 112 -29.92 -4.61 -17.62
N PRO A 113 -30.06 -5.91 -17.27
CA PRO A 113 -29.88 -7.02 -18.22
C PRO A 113 -30.80 -7.01 -19.43
N ASP A 114 -32.03 -6.53 -19.28
CA ASP A 114 -33.04 -6.48 -20.35
C ASP A 114 -32.67 -5.51 -21.49
N LEU A 115 -31.75 -4.55 -21.24
CA LEU A 115 -31.24 -3.69 -22.30
C LEU A 115 -30.59 -4.47 -23.46
N MET A 116 -30.03 -5.66 -23.19
CA MET A 116 -29.46 -6.50 -24.24
C MET A 116 -30.54 -7.02 -25.20
N ASN A 117 -31.79 -7.16 -24.75
CA ASN A 117 -32.91 -7.57 -25.60
C ASN A 117 -33.37 -6.47 -26.56
N SER A 118 -33.05 -5.20 -26.25
CA SER A 118 -33.42 -4.04 -27.07
C SER A 118 -32.39 -3.69 -28.15
N LEU A 119 -31.29 -4.41 -28.19
CA LEU A 119 -30.28 -4.22 -29.23
C LEU A 119 -30.70 -4.95 -30.51
N ASP A 120 -30.71 -4.24 -31.64
CA ASP A 120 -30.92 -4.81 -32.96
C ASP A 120 -29.84 -5.85 -33.32
N ASP A 121 -28.62 -5.59 -32.87
CA ASP A 121 -27.48 -6.50 -33.03
C ASP A 121 -26.65 -6.55 -31.74
N TYR A 122 -26.52 -7.76 -31.18
CA TYR A 122 -25.71 -8.05 -29.99
C TYR A 122 -24.23 -8.35 -30.34
N ASN A 123 -23.95 -8.68 -31.60
CA ASN A 123 -22.61 -9.10 -32.04
C ASN A 123 -21.50 -8.05 -31.76
N PRO A 124 -21.70 -6.72 -31.91
CA PRO A 124 -20.64 -5.76 -31.64
C PRO A 124 -20.18 -5.76 -30.17
N VAL A 125 -21.08 -6.00 -29.23
CA VAL A 125 -20.71 -6.11 -27.80
C VAL A 125 -19.91 -7.38 -27.57
N MET A 126 -20.37 -8.50 -28.11
CA MET A 126 -19.68 -9.80 -27.99
C MET A 126 -18.32 -9.78 -28.65
N SER A 127 -18.19 -9.20 -29.85
CA SER A 127 -16.90 -9.10 -30.54
C SER A 127 -15.86 -8.29 -29.75
N ARG A 128 -16.27 -7.21 -29.08
CA ARG A 128 -15.36 -6.46 -28.20
C ARG A 128 -14.95 -7.28 -26.99
N LEU A 129 -15.86 -8.04 -26.39
CA LEU A 129 -15.56 -8.91 -25.25
C LEU A 129 -14.66 -10.08 -25.63
N GLU A 130 -14.87 -10.67 -26.82
CA GLU A 130 -14.01 -11.72 -27.36
C GLU A 130 -12.59 -11.19 -27.58
N ASN A 131 -12.46 -10.04 -28.23
CA ASN A 131 -11.14 -9.42 -28.46
C ASN A 131 -10.42 -9.12 -27.12
N MET A 132 -11.12 -8.57 -26.13
CA MET A 132 -10.59 -8.39 -24.78
C MET A 132 -10.12 -9.72 -24.17
N ALA A 133 -10.94 -10.76 -24.29
CA ALA A 133 -10.64 -12.07 -23.72
C ALA A 133 -9.42 -12.71 -24.40
N ASP A 134 -9.33 -12.61 -25.73
CA ASP A 134 -8.20 -13.10 -26.52
C ASP A 134 -6.89 -12.39 -26.12
N GLN A 135 -6.93 -11.08 -25.87
CA GLN A 135 -5.77 -10.32 -25.41
C GLN A 135 -5.30 -10.79 -24.02
N PHE A 136 -6.23 -11.04 -23.08
CA PHE A 136 -5.85 -11.58 -21.77
C PHE A 136 -5.34 -13.01 -21.86
N VAL A 137 -5.96 -13.85 -22.69
CA VAL A 137 -5.49 -15.23 -22.95
C VAL A 137 -4.10 -15.21 -23.57
N ASP A 138 -3.81 -14.29 -24.48
CA ASP A 138 -2.47 -14.10 -25.08
C ASP A 138 -1.43 -13.63 -24.03
N CYS A 139 -1.86 -12.88 -23.02
CA CYS A 139 -0.97 -12.45 -21.93
C CYS A 139 -0.64 -13.57 -20.94
N VAL A 140 -1.65 -14.25 -20.39
CA VAL A 140 -1.49 -15.15 -19.21
C VAL A 140 -1.76 -16.62 -19.51
N GLY A 141 -2.23 -16.94 -20.71
CA GLY A 141 -2.69 -18.28 -21.09
C GLY A 141 -4.12 -18.56 -20.62
N ARG A 142 -4.80 -19.44 -21.35
CA ARG A 142 -6.22 -19.77 -21.16
C ARG A 142 -6.53 -20.31 -19.75
N ASP A 143 -5.65 -21.12 -19.19
CA ASP A 143 -5.83 -21.74 -17.87
C ASP A 143 -5.66 -20.78 -16.70
N ASN A 144 -5.20 -19.55 -16.96
CA ASN A 144 -4.93 -18.52 -15.96
C ASN A 144 -5.80 -17.27 -16.15
N PHE A 145 -6.76 -17.29 -17.09
CA PHE A 145 -7.71 -16.17 -17.27
C PHE A 145 -9.13 -16.62 -16.96
N PHE A 146 -9.86 -15.81 -16.17
CA PHE A 146 -11.19 -16.10 -15.69
C PHE A 146 -12.15 -14.93 -15.88
N LEU A 147 -13.40 -15.23 -16.25
CA LEU A 147 -14.48 -14.27 -16.27
C LEU A 147 -15.15 -14.25 -14.89
N GLU A 148 -15.26 -13.06 -14.28
CA GLU A 148 -15.64 -12.92 -12.88
C GLU A 148 -17.11 -12.50 -12.72
N LEU A 149 -17.92 -13.35 -12.11
CA LEU A 149 -19.31 -13.07 -11.73
C LEU A 149 -19.36 -12.55 -10.30
N GLN A 150 -20.29 -11.63 -10.05
CA GLN A 150 -20.62 -11.12 -8.73
C GLN A 150 -22.14 -10.97 -8.61
N PHE A 151 -22.72 -11.29 -7.44
CA PHE A 151 -24.17 -11.32 -7.26
C PHE A 151 -24.72 -10.20 -6.38
N ASN A 152 -24.01 -9.06 -6.35
CA ASN A 152 -24.48 -7.84 -5.69
C ASN A 152 -25.82 -7.38 -6.31
N ASP A 153 -26.72 -6.81 -5.50
CA ASP A 153 -28.00 -6.24 -5.97
C ASP A 153 -27.81 -4.91 -6.72
N LEU A 154 -27.00 -4.99 -7.79
CA LEU A 154 -26.78 -3.92 -8.75
C LEU A 154 -27.21 -4.41 -10.14
N SER A 155 -28.21 -3.79 -10.72
CA SER A 155 -28.70 -4.16 -12.07
C SER A 155 -27.59 -4.10 -13.13
N ALA A 156 -26.67 -3.13 -13.04
CA ALA A 156 -25.48 -3.05 -13.89
C ALA A 156 -24.54 -4.26 -13.75
N GLN A 157 -24.39 -4.82 -12.53
CA GLN A 157 -23.60 -6.04 -12.32
C GLN A 157 -24.26 -7.24 -13.00
N HIS A 158 -25.59 -7.36 -12.89
CA HIS A 158 -26.34 -8.42 -13.55
C HIS A 158 -26.31 -8.29 -15.08
N LEU A 159 -26.27 -7.07 -15.63
CA LEU A 159 -26.01 -6.85 -17.06
C LEU A 159 -24.62 -7.38 -17.46
N THR A 160 -23.61 -7.11 -16.67
CA THR A 160 -22.25 -7.66 -16.90
C THR A 160 -22.27 -9.18 -16.81
N ASN A 161 -22.88 -9.76 -15.77
CA ASN A 161 -22.97 -11.21 -15.59
C ASN A 161 -23.61 -11.90 -16.80
N ARG A 162 -24.70 -11.35 -17.35
CA ARG A 162 -25.35 -11.86 -18.57
C ARG A 162 -24.34 -11.98 -19.71
N CYS A 163 -23.66 -10.90 -20.04
CA CYS A 163 -22.69 -10.89 -21.14
C CYS A 163 -21.50 -11.83 -20.89
N LEU A 164 -21.04 -11.98 -19.64
CA LEU A 164 -19.93 -12.88 -19.29
C LEU A 164 -20.36 -14.36 -19.33
N ILE A 165 -21.59 -14.69 -18.99
CA ILE A 165 -22.14 -16.06 -19.15
C ILE A 165 -22.21 -16.40 -20.63
N ASP A 166 -22.74 -15.50 -21.46
CA ASP A 166 -22.79 -15.68 -22.91
C ASP A 166 -21.38 -15.84 -23.53
N LEU A 167 -20.42 -14.99 -23.11
CA LEU A 167 -19.03 -15.07 -23.51
C LEU A 167 -18.38 -16.40 -23.10
N SER A 168 -18.59 -16.85 -21.86
CA SER A 168 -18.10 -18.14 -21.37
C SER A 168 -18.65 -19.30 -22.18
N THR A 169 -19.96 -19.29 -22.44
CA THR A 169 -20.62 -20.31 -23.24
C THR A 169 -20.05 -20.37 -24.66
N LYS A 170 -19.78 -19.23 -25.28
CA LYS A 170 -19.26 -19.12 -26.64
C LYS A 170 -17.77 -19.51 -26.73
N THR A 171 -16.96 -19.06 -25.79
CA THR A 171 -15.50 -19.18 -25.86
C THR A 171 -14.93 -20.35 -25.05
N GLY A 172 -15.71 -20.89 -24.11
CA GLY A 172 -15.25 -21.89 -23.15
C GLY A 172 -14.27 -21.33 -22.09
N ILE A 173 -14.13 -20.00 -21.95
CA ILE A 173 -13.33 -19.39 -20.88
C ILE A 173 -14.07 -19.58 -19.56
N PRO A 174 -13.40 -20.10 -18.51
CA PRO A 174 -14.07 -20.46 -17.28
C PRO A 174 -14.53 -19.24 -16.48
N LEU A 175 -15.70 -19.38 -15.83
CA LEU A 175 -16.25 -18.42 -14.89
C LEU A 175 -15.70 -18.65 -13.47
N ILE A 176 -15.56 -17.59 -12.69
CA ILE A 176 -15.38 -17.62 -11.23
C ILE A 176 -16.43 -16.71 -10.59
N ALA A 177 -16.81 -17.00 -9.34
CA ALA A 177 -17.73 -16.16 -8.59
C ALA A 177 -17.04 -15.57 -7.35
N THR A 178 -17.07 -14.24 -7.21
CA THR A 178 -16.42 -13.52 -6.11
C THR A 178 -17.37 -12.57 -5.39
N ALA A 179 -17.00 -12.13 -4.19
CA ALA A 179 -17.82 -11.24 -3.35
C ALA A 179 -17.41 -9.75 -3.43
N ASP A 180 -16.36 -9.40 -4.20
CA ASP A 180 -15.78 -8.03 -4.23
C ASP A 180 -15.59 -7.44 -2.83
N SER A 181 -14.96 -8.20 -1.93
CA SER A 181 -14.91 -7.90 -0.50
C SER A 181 -14.19 -6.59 -0.19
N HIS A 182 -14.85 -5.72 0.59
CA HIS A 182 -14.34 -4.41 0.99
C HIS A 182 -14.31 -4.20 2.51
N PHE A 183 -14.88 -5.10 3.28
CA PHE A 183 -14.88 -5.09 4.75
C PHE A 183 -14.97 -6.54 5.27
N PRO A 184 -14.53 -6.81 6.53
CA PRO A 184 -14.25 -8.20 6.94
C PRO A 184 -15.48 -9.04 7.24
N THR A 185 -16.55 -8.47 7.81
CA THR A 185 -17.75 -9.20 8.26
C THR A 185 -19.02 -8.40 8.01
N SER A 186 -20.15 -9.07 7.88
CA SER A 186 -21.43 -8.46 7.52
C SER A 186 -21.91 -7.34 8.47
N ASP A 187 -21.48 -7.33 9.74
CA ASP A 187 -21.82 -6.31 10.73
C ASP A 187 -20.98 -5.00 10.58
N LYS A 188 -19.86 -5.04 9.83
CA LYS A 188 -18.93 -3.90 9.67
C LYS A 188 -19.30 -2.94 8.53
N TRP A 189 -20.40 -3.16 7.85
CA TRP A 189 -20.83 -2.31 6.73
C TRP A 189 -20.96 -0.82 7.10
N GLN A 190 -21.47 -0.53 8.30
CA GLN A 190 -21.69 0.84 8.76
C GLN A 190 -20.37 1.58 8.99
N ALA A 191 -19.38 0.89 9.59
CA ALA A 191 -18.03 1.43 9.77
C ALA A 191 -17.37 1.71 8.41
N ARG A 192 -17.55 0.81 7.42
CA ARG A 192 -17.05 1.05 6.05
C ARG A 192 -17.71 2.27 5.41
N GLU A 193 -19.02 2.43 5.53
CA GLU A 193 -19.71 3.59 4.96
C GLU A 193 -19.25 4.90 5.63
N LEU A 194 -19.10 4.90 6.95
CA LEU A 194 -18.51 6.02 7.67
C LEU A 194 -17.08 6.29 7.22
N TYR A 195 -16.22 5.26 7.14
CA TYR A 195 -14.83 5.41 6.69
C TYR A 195 -14.72 6.08 5.32
N LYS A 196 -15.56 5.69 4.36
CA LYS A 196 -15.65 6.35 3.04
C LYS A 196 -15.94 7.84 3.17
N LYS A 197 -16.86 8.22 4.07
CA LYS A 197 -17.23 9.63 4.29
C LYS A 197 -16.12 10.40 4.98
N LEU A 198 -15.45 9.80 5.99
CA LEU A 198 -14.30 10.43 6.66
C LEU A 198 -13.12 10.70 5.70
N GLY A 199 -12.95 9.91 4.65
CA GLY A 199 -11.95 10.14 3.59
C GLY A 199 -12.24 11.40 2.74
N TRP A 200 -13.46 11.92 2.74
CA TRP A 200 -13.92 13.05 1.90
C TRP A 200 -14.03 14.36 2.70
N MET A 201 -13.17 14.58 3.66
CA MET A 201 -13.22 15.60 4.71
C MET A 201 -13.18 17.10 4.27
N GLY A 202 -13.58 17.45 3.06
CA GLY A 202 -13.80 18.84 2.64
C GLY A 202 -15.27 19.24 2.53
N ALA A 203 -16.21 18.29 2.55
CA ALA A 203 -17.63 18.54 2.41
C ALA A 203 -18.31 18.70 3.79
N LYS A 204 -19.48 19.34 3.84
CA LYS A 204 -20.37 19.29 5.00
C LYS A 204 -20.92 17.88 5.10
N LEU A 205 -20.32 17.06 5.97
CA LEU A 205 -20.72 15.69 6.23
C LEU A 205 -21.62 15.66 7.47
N ASP A 206 -22.71 14.92 7.40
CA ASP A 206 -23.59 14.64 8.55
C ASP A 206 -24.11 13.20 8.49
N GLN A 207 -24.75 12.77 9.60
CA GLN A 207 -25.24 11.41 9.75
C GLN A 207 -26.34 11.02 8.74
N SER A 208 -27.04 11.98 8.12
CA SER A 208 -28.04 11.71 7.08
C SER A 208 -27.44 11.11 5.81
N MET A 209 -26.10 11.22 5.66
CA MET A 209 -25.37 10.65 4.54
C MET A 209 -25.02 9.17 4.70
N LEU A 210 -25.25 8.57 5.88
CA LEU A 210 -25.15 7.12 6.04
C LEU A 210 -26.42 6.45 5.54
N PRO A 211 -26.31 5.48 4.62
CA PRO A 211 -27.46 4.72 4.16
C PRO A 211 -28.03 3.88 5.31
N LYS A 212 -29.30 3.57 5.27
CA LYS A 212 -29.87 2.51 6.09
C LYS A 212 -29.46 1.15 5.54
N LYS A 213 -29.51 0.12 6.38
CA LYS A 213 -29.11 -1.25 5.97
C LYS A 213 -29.94 -1.74 4.77
N GLU A 214 -31.21 -1.41 4.76
CA GLU A 214 -32.18 -1.78 3.72
C GLU A 214 -31.93 -1.06 2.38
N GLU A 215 -31.17 0.03 2.40
CA GLU A 215 -30.78 0.81 1.22
C GLU A 215 -29.47 0.31 0.58
N LEU A 216 -28.78 -0.63 1.27
CA LEU A 216 -27.53 -1.18 0.78
C LEU A 216 -27.79 -2.23 -0.30
N LYS A 217 -27.39 -1.93 -1.53
CA LYS A 217 -27.44 -2.86 -2.66
C LYS A 217 -26.27 -3.87 -2.67
N CYS A 218 -25.21 -3.59 -1.90
CA CYS A 218 -24.02 -4.40 -1.91
C CYS A 218 -23.51 -4.66 -0.50
N MET A 219 -23.53 -5.94 -0.10
CA MET A 219 -22.92 -6.41 1.13
C MET A 219 -21.55 -7.04 0.81
N LEU A 220 -20.51 -6.19 0.71
CA LEU A 220 -19.19 -6.52 0.17
C LEU A 220 -18.24 -7.06 1.25
N TYR A 221 -18.55 -8.21 1.82
CA TYR A 221 -17.71 -8.96 2.76
C TYR A 221 -17.38 -10.35 2.22
N PRO A 222 -16.33 -11.03 2.71
CA PRO A 222 -16.00 -12.40 2.29
C PRO A 222 -17.16 -13.36 2.57
N LYS A 223 -17.65 -14.02 1.53
CA LYS A 223 -18.79 -14.94 1.60
C LYS A 223 -18.32 -16.37 1.36
N ASN A 224 -18.92 -17.31 2.09
CA ASN A 224 -18.76 -18.72 1.79
C ASN A 224 -19.66 -19.14 0.62
N ALA A 225 -19.49 -20.38 0.13
CA ALA A 225 -20.23 -20.89 -1.04
C ALA A 225 -21.75 -20.85 -0.85
N ALA A 226 -22.27 -21.15 0.34
CA ALA A 226 -23.70 -21.09 0.62
C ALA A 226 -24.26 -19.66 0.53
N GLN A 227 -23.55 -18.69 1.10
CA GLN A 227 -23.90 -17.27 1.03
C GLN A 227 -23.84 -16.72 -0.40
N MET A 228 -22.83 -17.13 -1.17
CA MET A 228 -22.72 -16.79 -2.60
C MET A 228 -23.90 -17.37 -3.39
N TRP A 229 -24.26 -18.61 -3.10
CA TRP A 229 -25.40 -19.27 -3.74
C TRP A 229 -26.74 -18.62 -3.38
N ASP A 230 -26.90 -18.16 -2.14
CA ASP A 230 -28.12 -17.46 -1.73
C ASP A 230 -28.27 -16.09 -2.41
N GLU A 231 -27.16 -15.35 -2.62
CA GLU A 231 -27.18 -14.12 -3.42
C GLU A 231 -27.49 -14.40 -4.90
N PHE A 232 -26.89 -15.44 -5.47
CA PHE A 232 -27.24 -15.87 -6.83
C PHE A 232 -28.73 -16.16 -6.98
N LYS A 233 -29.34 -16.90 -6.04
CA LYS A 233 -30.78 -17.20 -6.09
C LYS A 233 -31.66 -15.95 -6.09
N GLN A 234 -31.25 -14.88 -5.41
CA GLN A 234 -32.00 -13.62 -5.46
C GLN A 234 -31.99 -13.04 -6.87
N GLY A 235 -30.82 -12.96 -7.53
CA GLY A 235 -30.73 -12.56 -8.92
C GLY A 235 -31.41 -13.51 -9.90
N HIS A 236 -31.31 -14.82 -9.67
CA HIS A 236 -31.99 -15.86 -10.47
C HIS A 236 -33.50 -15.73 -10.44
N ASN A 237 -34.09 -15.39 -9.29
CA ASN A 237 -35.54 -15.14 -9.17
C ASN A 237 -35.97 -13.82 -9.84
N GLN A 238 -35.05 -12.89 -10.03
CA GLN A 238 -35.34 -11.57 -10.59
C GLN A 238 -35.10 -11.50 -12.11
N TYR A 239 -34.16 -12.29 -12.65
CA TYR A 239 -33.70 -12.18 -14.03
C TYR A 239 -33.70 -13.52 -14.75
N ASP A 240 -34.52 -13.65 -15.78
CA ASP A 240 -34.73 -14.89 -16.55
C ASP A 240 -33.47 -15.42 -17.25
N PHE A 241 -32.49 -14.56 -17.56
CA PHE A 241 -31.26 -14.98 -18.24
C PHE A 241 -30.40 -15.93 -17.41
N TYR A 242 -30.61 -15.99 -16.09
CA TYR A 242 -29.93 -16.96 -15.24
C TYR A 242 -30.54 -18.38 -15.31
N HIS A 243 -31.76 -18.51 -15.83
CA HIS A 243 -32.40 -19.82 -15.94
C HIS A 243 -31.61 -20.72 -16.88
N GLY A 244 -31.19 -21.89 -16.41
CA GLY A 244 -30.33 -22.83 -17.13
C GLY A 244 -28.82 -22.56 -16.94
N SER A 245 -28.45 -21.56 -16.15
CA SER A 245 -27.05 -21.27 -15.83
C SER A 245 -26.60 -21.75 -14.44
N GLU A 246 -27.47 -22.48 -13.72
CA GLU A 246 -27.28 -22.88 -12.32
C GLU A 246 -26.03 -23.74 -12.15
N GLU A 247 -25.76 -24.66 -13.07
CA GLU A 247 -24.55 -25.50 -13.05
C GLU A 247 -23.29 -24.68 -13.28
N LEU A 248 -23.31 -23.79 -14.28
CA LEU A 248 -22.17 -22.87 -14.55
C LEU A 248 -21.84 -21.98 -13.37
N VAL A 249 -22.86 -21.49 -12.64
CA VAL A 249 -22.66 -20.66 -11.46
C VAL A 249 -22.12 -21.48 -10.28
N ARG A 250 -22.62 -22.71 -10.11
CA ARG A 250 -22.09 -23.62 -9.09
C ARG A 250 -20.63 -23.90 -9.31
N ASP A 251 -20.26 -24.26 -10.55
CA ASP A 251 -18.87 -24.46 -10.95
C ASP A 251 -18.02 -23.20 -10.74
N ALA A 252 -18.58 -22.02 -11.02
CA ALA A 252 -17.88 -20.75 -10.82
C ALA A 252 -17.57 -20.47 -9.33
N ILE A 253 -18.49 -20.84 -8.43
CA ILE A 253 -18.28 -20.73 -6.98
C ILE A 253 -17.21 -21.72 -6.52
N GLU A 254 -17.32 -23.00 -6.93
CA GLU A 254 -16.36 -24.04 -6.53
C GLU A 254 -14.97 -23.80 -7.10
N ARG A 255 -14.86 -23.23 -8.28
CA ARG A 255 -13.56 -22.92 -8.93
C ARG A 255 -12.68 -21.97 -8.13
N THR A 256 -13.22 -21.13 -7.28
CA THR A 256 -12.42 -20.30 -6.36
C THR A 256 -11.64 -21.16 -5.37
N HIS A 257 -12.23 -22.29 -4.93
CA HIS A 257 -11.54 -23.28 -4.11
C HIS A 257 -10.41 -23.96 -4.91
N ASP A 258 -10.69 -24.40 -6.16
CA ASP A 258 -9.69 -25.03 -7.02
C ASP A 258 -8.51 -24.09 -7.31
N ILE A 259 -8.76 -22.82 -7.57
CA ILE A 259 -7.71 -21.82 -7.75
C ILE A 259 -6.83 -21.76 -6.50
N THR A 260 -7.45 -21.67 -5.32
CA THR A 260 -6.71 -21.51 -4.06
C THR A 260 -5.91 -22.75 -3.70
N TRP A 261 -6.49 -23.95 -3.81
CA TRP A 261 -5.91 -25.19 -3.30
C TRP A 261 -5.16 -26.03 -4.33
N GLN A 262 -5.46 -25.86 -5.61
CA GLN A 262 -4.85 -26.65 -6.68
C GLN A 262 -3.88 -25.85 -7.56
N LYS A 263 -4.14 -24.54 -7.75
CA LYS A 263 -3.31 -23.69 -8.62
C LYS A 263 -2.34 -22.79 -7.87
N CYS A 264 -2.66 -22.40 -6.63
CA CYS A 264 -1.79 -21.53 -5.84
C CYS A 264 -0.89 -22.36 -4.91
N GLU A 265 0.39 -22.03 -4.92
CA GLU A 265 1.43 -22.55 -4.04
C GLU A 265 1.68 -21.58 -2.88
N ASP A 266 2.28 -22.07 -1.81
CA ASP A 266 2.76 -21.21 -0.73
C ASP A 266 3.87 -20.28 -1.25
N THR A 267 3.74 -19.01 -0.91
CA THR A 267 4.72 -17.97 -1.28
C THR A 267 5.23 -17.28 -0.02
N TRP A 268 6.42 -16.73 -0.09
CA TRP A 268 7.04 -15.98 1.02
C TRP A 268 7.58 -14.64 0.52
N ILE A 269 7.63 -13.68 1.44
CA ILE A 269 8.29 -12.40 1.21
C ILE A 269 9.67 -12.48 1.83
N ASP A 270 10.70 -12.18 1.04
CA ASP A 270 12.07 -12.05 1.56
C ASP A 270 12.14 -10.81 2.45
N THR A 271 12.28 -11.04 3.75
CA THR A 271 12.45 -10.01 4.78
C THR A 271 13.91 -9.80 5.17
N SER A 272 14.85 -10.49 4.50
CA SER A 272 16.26 -10.31 4.76
C SER A 272 16.70 -8.90 4.38
N VAL A 273 17.65 -8.37 5.14
CA VAL A 273 18.17 -7.04 4.87
C VAL A 273 19.10 -7.08 3.67
N LYS A 274 18.87 -6.17 2.75
CA LYS A 274 19.66 -5.98 1.55
C LYS A 274 20.55 -4.75 1.74
N LEU A 275 21.85 -4.96 1.81
CA LEU A 275 22.83 -3.88 1.85
C LEU A 275 23.51 -3.73 0.48
N PRO A 276 23.82 -2.50 0.05
CA PRO A 276 24.61 -2.28 -1.15
C PRO A 276 25.95 -3.02 -1.05
N HIS A 277 26.38 -3.62 -2.13
CA HIS A 277 27.67 -4.30 -2.19
C HIS A 277 28.80 -3.30 -2.34
N PHE A 278 29.74 -3.33 -1.40
CA PHE A 278 31.01 -2.63 -1.48
C PHE A 278 32.14 -3.64 -1.39
N GLY A 279 33.16 -3.41 -2.18
CA GLY A 279 34.32 -4.27 -2.24
C GLY A 279 34.63 -4.69 -3.67
N THR A 280 35.88 -5.02 -3.88
CA THR A 280 36.41 -5.60 -5.11
C THR A 280 37.00 -6.97 -4.79
N PRO A 281 37.34 -7.80 -5.79
CA PRO A 281 38.05 -9.06 -5.54
C PRO A 281 39.35 -8.86 -4.73
N GLU A 282 39.97 -7.67 -4.85
CA GLU A 282 41.26 -7.35 -4.19
C GLU A 282 41.09 -6.69 -2.82
N LYS A 283 39.91 -6.07 -2.53
CA LYS A 283 39.74 -5.27 -1.32
C LYS A 283 38.29 -5.42 -0.76
N SER A 284 38.16 -6.10 0.37
CA SER A 284 36.88 -6.25 1.05
C SER A 284 36.32 -4.93 1.60
N ALA A 285 35.00 -4.85 1.79
CA ALA A 285 34.34 -3.69 2.40
C ALA A 285 34.93 -3.34 3.78
N PHE A 286 35.24 -4.33 4.60
CA PHE A 286 35.88 -4.12 5.89
C PHE A 286 37.25 -3.47 5.75
N ARG A 287 38.06 -3.89 4.77
CA ARG A 287 39.38 -3.28 4.53
C ARG A 287 39.24 -1.86 4.03
N MET A 288 38.29 -1.58 3.16
CA MET A 288 38.01 -0.21 2.70
C MET A 288 37.63 0.70 3.87
N LEU A 289 36.73 0.27 4.73
CA LEU A 289 36.31 1.02 5.92
C LEU A 289 37.51 1.22 6.89
N SER A 290 38.28 0.16 7.13
CA SER A 290 39.46 0.22 8.03
C SER A 290 40.50 1.20 7.57
N ASP A 291 40.77 1.29 6.26
CA ASP A 291 41.74 2.22 5.71
C ASP A 291 41.25 3.67 5.89
N LEU A 292 39.98 3.97 5.57
CA LEU A 292 39.38 5.29 5.80
C LEU A 292 39.46 5.73 7.26
N VAL A 293 39.10 4.84 8.18
CA VAL A 293 39.12 5.11 9.63
C VAL A 293 40.56 5.36 10.12
N LYS A 294 41.54 4.57 9.66
CA LYS A 294 42.95 4.76 10.01
C LYS A 294 43.54 6.08 9.48
N GLU A 295 43.23 6.40 8.23
CA GLU A 295 43.63 7.68 7.63
C GLU A 295 43.05 8.86 8.41
N ALA A 296 41.79 8.80 8.81
CA ALA A 296 41.13 9.80 9.63
C ALA A 296 41.75 9.89 11.05
N MET A 297 42.06 8.76 11.68
CA MET A 297 42.76 8.73 12.99
C MET A 297 44.11 9.44 12.92
N ILE A 298 44.88 9.28 11.82
CA ILE A 298 46.14 9.94 11.62
C ILE A 298 45.94 11.44 11.38
N ARG A 299 45.04 11.80 10.49
CA ARG A 299 44.68 13.19 10.15
C ARG A 299 44.30 14.02 11.36
N GLU A 300 43.48 13.43 12.24
CA GLU A 300 42.99 14.08 13.48
C GLU A 300 44.00 13.99 14.65
N GLY A 301 45.18 13.37 14.46
CA GLY A 301 46.17 13.17 15.51
C GLY A 301 45.70 12.27 16.66
N LEU A 302 44.77 11.39 16.41
CA LEU A 302 44.15 10.50 17.41
C LEU A 302 44.86 9.14 17.48
N ALA A 303 45.61 8.77 16.46
CA ALA A 303 46.32 7.49 16.35
C ALA A 303 47.34 7.25 17.48
N VAL A 304 47.82 8.29 18.12
CA VAL A 304 48.80 8.24 19.25
C VAL A 304 48.14 8.26 20.62
N LYS A 305 46.82 8.40 20.69
CA LYS A 305 46.05 8.45 21.94
C LYS A 305 45.43 7.07 22.26
N PRO A 306 45.89 6.35 23.32
CA PRO A 306 45.46 4.99 23.61
C PRO A 306 43.94 4.81 23.71
N VAL A 307 43.24 5.74 24.38
CA VAL A 307 41.78 5.69 24.58
C VAL A 307 41.02 5.69 23.26
N TYR A 308 41.44 6.50 22.30
CA TYR A 308 40.85 6.53 20.96
C TYR A 308 41.13 5.25 20.15
N VAL A 309 42.37 4.74 20.28
CA VAL A 309 42.73 3.48 19.62
C VAL A 309 41.95 2.31 20.14
N GLU A 310 41.72 2.21 21.46
CA GLU A 310 40.92 1.17 22.07
C GLU A 310 39.45 1.27 21.60
N ARG A 311 38.89 2.46 21.67
CA ARG A 311 37.51 2.72 21.21
C ARG A 311 37.31 2.38 19.73
N MET A 312 38.22 2.80 18.87
CA MET A 312 38.22 2.50 17.44
C MET A 312 38.24 0.97 17.19
N LYS A 313 39.11 0.23 17.94
CA LYS A 313 39.17 -1.24 17.82
C LYS A 313 37.89 -1.91 18.25
N GLU A 314 37.27 -1.45 19.33
CA GLU A 314 35.97 -1.93 19.82
C GLU A 314 34.89 -1.76 18.75
N GLU A 315 34.72 -0.52 18.26
CA GLU A 315 33.69 -0.20 17.25
C GLU A 315 33.91 -0.97 15.96
N MET A 316 35.13 -1.01 15.42
CA MET A 316 35.46 -1.76 14.21
C MET A 316 35.29 -3.27 14.36
N SER A 317 35.57 -3.82 15.55
CA SER A 317 35.31 -5.24 15.84
C SER A 317 33.82 -5.58 15.82
N ASP A 318 33.00 -4.71 16.40
CA ASP A 318 31.55 -4.90 16.44
C ASP A 318 30.91 -4.70 15.06
N ILE A 319 31.34 -3.69 14.30
CA ILE A 319 30.89 -3.47 12.91
C ILE A 319 31.18 -4.71 12.05
N LYS A 320 32.40 -5.27 12.17
CA LYS A 320 32.79 -6.48 11.45
C LYS A 320 31.97 -7.70 11.87
N TYR A 321 31.78 -7.87 13.19
CA TYR A 321 31.02 -9.00 13.71
C TYR A 321 29.55 -9.00 13.24
N LEU A 322 28.96 -7.83 13.12
CA LEU A 322 27.58 -7.61 12.72
C LEU A 322 27.38 -7.50 11.20
N GLY A 323 28.47 -7.37 10.41
CA GLY A 323 28.41 -7.27 8.95
C GLY A 323 27.91 -5.91 8.43
N TYR A 324 28.12 -4.82 9.17
CA TYR A 324 27.62 -3.49 8.81
C TYR A 324 28.61 -2.59 8.08
N GLU A 325 29.71 -3.14 7.60
CA GLU A 325 30.75 -2.38 6.88
C GLU A 325 30.20 -1.62 5.67
N ALA A 326 29.33 -2.28 4.91
CA ALA A 326 28.68 -1.70 3.73
C ALA A 326 27.76 -0.53 4.09
N TYR A 327 27.09 -0.59 5.23
CA TYR A 327 26.22 0.48 5.72
C TYR A 327 27.03 1.76 6.02
N PHE A 328 28.13 1.64 6.77
CA PHE A 328 29.02 2.78 7.07
C PHE A 328 29.66 3.35 5.81
N LEU A 329 30.09 2.50 4.88
CA LEU A 329 30.65 2.95 3.59
C LEU A 329 29.62 3.67 2.73
N ALA A 330 28.38 3.20 2.71
CA ALA A 330 27.29 3.86 2.01
C ALA A 330 27.05 5.26 2.56
N MET A 331 26.90 5.37 3.89
CA MET A 331 26.72 6.66 4.55
C MET A 331 27.88 7.61 4.28
N TYR A 332 29.12 7.15 4.46
CA TYR A 332 30.32 7.95 4.17
C TYR A 332 30.31 8.51 2.75
N LYS A 333 30.04 7.67 1.74
CA LYS A 333 30.05 8.10 0.34
C LYS A 333 28.92 9.07 0.02
N ILE A 334 27.70 8.83 0.55
CA ILE A 334 26.56 9.74 0.36
C ILE A 334 26.89 11.12 0.95
N PHE A 335 27.40 11.16 2.18
CA PHE A 335 27.77 12.41 2.84
C PHE A 335 28.85 13.16 2.09
N HIS A 336 29.89 12.47 1.65
CA HIS A 336 30.98 13.07 0.90
C HIS A 336 30.54 13.63 -0.46
N LEU A 337 29.66 12.95 -1.18
CA LEU A 337 29.09 13.46 -2.43
C LEU A 337 28.16 14.67 -2.21
N ALA A 338 27.48 14.73 -1.07
CA ALA A 338 26.56 15.82 -0.73
C ALA A 338 27.24 17.01 -0.02
N GLU A 339 28.52 16.89 0.40
CA GLU A 339 29.22 17.85 1.24
C GLU A 339 29.22 19.30 0.69
N ASN A 340 29.33 19.44 -0.63
CA ASN A 340 29.30 20.76 -1.28
C ASN A 340 27.89 21.20 -1.72
N ARG A 341 26.85 20.42 -1.44
CA ARG A 341 25.47 20.67 -1.89
C ARG A 341 24.54 21.07 -0.75
N THR A 342 24.90 20.67 0.50
CA THR A 342 24.08 20.97 1.67
C THR A 342 24.92 21.10 2.93
N LEU A 343 24.40 21.82 3.91
CA LEU A 343 25.00 21.89 5.23
C LEU A 343 24.52 20.72 6.09
N PHE A 344 25.41 20.14 6.85
CA PHE A 344 25.11 19.09 7.82
C PHE A 344 25.15 19.61 9.25
N GLY A 345 24.22 19.16 10.08
CA GLY A 345 24.25 19.38 11.52
C GLY A 345 25.38 18.59 12.19
N PRO A 346 25.73 18.95 13.44
CA PRO A 346 26.90 18.38 14.13
C PRO A 346 26.71 16.90 14.51
N GLY A 347 25.50 16.42 14.52
CA GLY A 347 25.13 15.04 14.86
C GLY A 347 23.84 14.98 15.67
N ARG A 348 23.09 13.91 15.46
CA ARG A 348 21.78 13.68 16.06
C ARG A 348 21.64 12.21 16.47
N GLY A 349 20.75 11.94 17.42
CA GLY A 349 20.41 10.59 17.83
C GLY A 349 21.57 9.80 18.44
N SER A 350 21.45 8.49 18.40
CA SER A 350 22.47 7.58 18.96
C SER A 350 23.76 7.50 18.14
N GLY A 351 23.69 7.82 16.83
CA GLY A 351 24.83 7.82 15.92
C GLY A 351 25.97 8.76 16.33
N ALA A 352 25.65 9.85 17.08
CA ALA A 352 26.65 10.74 17.65
C ALA A 352 27.58 10.07 18.70
N GLY A 353 27.19 8.88 19.21
CA GLY A 353 28.01 8.09 20.13
C GLY A 353 29.10 7.25 19.46
N SER A 354 29.21 7.26 18.12
CA SER A 354 30.18 6.49 17.36
C SER A 354 31.41 7.31 17.00
N LEU A 355 32.58 6.83 17.38
CA LEU A 355 33.86 7.38 16.95
C LEU A 355 34.09 7.15 15.46
N VAL A 356 33.64 6.02 14.91
CA VAL A 356 33.73 5.73 13.47
C VAL A 356 32.91 6.75 12.67
N ASN A 357 31.69 7.10 13.08
CA ASN A 357 30.91 8.16 12.43
C ASN A 357 31.63 9.52 12.46
N TYR A 358 32.24 9.88 13.57
CA TYR A 358 33.04 11.10 13.68
C TYR A 358 34.21 11.08 12.72
N LEU A 359 35.01 10.00 12.70
CA LEU A 359 36.18 9.87 11.82
C LEU A 359 35.82 9.87 10.33
N LEU A 360 34.65 9.37 9.97
CA LEU A 360 34.11 9.38 8.61
C LEU A 360 33.48 10.73 8.22
N GLY A 361 33.35 11.69 9.15
CA GLY A 361 32.69 12.97 8.90
C GLY A 361 31.15 12.89 8.82
N ILE A 362 30.56 11.75 9.18
CA ILE A 362 29.10 11.58 9.27
C ILE A 362 28.54 12.39 10.44
N THR A 363 29.28 12.46 11.54
CA THR A 363 29.02 13.38 12.66
C THR A 363 30.21 14.27 12.90
N GLN A 364 29.99 15.46 13.49
CA GLN A 364 31.05 16.46 13.78
C GLN A 364 31.39 16.51 15.27
N ILE A 365 30.76 15.65 16.10
CA ILE A 365 30.94 15.59 17.54
C ILE A 365 31.89 14.43 17.86
N ASP A 366 33.05 14.74 18.50
CA ASP A 366 33.88 13.71 19.11
C ASP A 366 33.16 13.10 20.33
N PRO A 367 32.85 11.80 20.32
CA PRO A 367 32.03 11.18 21.37
C PRO A 367 32.76 11.03 22.71
N LEU A 368 34.10 10.96 22.70
CA LEU A 368 34.87 10.60 23.90
C LEU A 368 34.87 11.71 24.97
N PRO A 369 35.12 13.00 24.63
CA PRO A 369 35.09 14.08 25.63
C PRO A 369 33.75 14.24 26.33
N TYR A 370 32.65 13.84 25.67
CA TYR A 370 31.26 13.91 26.22
C TYR A 370 30.81 12.61 26.86
N GLY A 371 31.68 11.59 26.92
CA GLY A 371 31.31 10.30 27.51
C GLY A 371 30.18 9.56 26.80
N LEU A 372 30.01 9.80 25.49
CA LEU A 372 28.95 9.16 24.72
C LEU A 372 29.27 7.67 24.52
N LEU A 373 28.25 6.83 24.77
CA LEU A 373 28.40 5.39 24.77
C LEU A 373 28.13 4.79 23.38
N TRP A 374 29.10 4.02 22.87
CA TRP A 374 28.95 3.20 21.66
C TRP A 374 27.77 2.23 21.73
N SER A 375 27.60 1.56 22.88
CA SER A 375 26.56 0.57 23.10
C SER A 375 25.12 1.10 22.96
N ARG A 376 24.92 2.42 22.99
CA ARG A 376 23.63 3.04 22.69
C ARG A 376 23.33 3.09 21.20
N PHE A 377 24.34 3.17 20.37
CA PHE A 377 24.20 3.21 18.92
C PHE A 377 24.26 1.79 18.34
N LEU A 378 25.32 1.05 18.61
CA LEU A 378 25.54 -0.30 18.10
C LEU A 378 26.20 -1.18 19.18
N GLY A 379 25.86 -2.49 19.17
CA GLY A 379 26.48 -3.46 20.07
C GLY A 379 26.00 -4.86 19.71
N ARG A 380 26.82 -5.88 20.03
CA ARG A 380 26.54 -7.29 19.68
C ARG A 380 25.26 -7.87 20.29
N HIS A 381 24.71 -7.21 21.30
CA HIS A 381 23.49 -7.64 21.99
C HIS A 381 22.21 -6.96 21.45
N ARG A 382 22.36 -6.01 20.54
CA ARG A 382 21.20 -5.34 19.93
C ARG A 382 20.66 -6.16 18.76
N THR A 383 19.36 -6.36 18.76
CA THR A 383 18.62 -6.98 17.65
C THR A 383 18.17 -5.97 16.60
N SER A 384 18.21 -4.65 16.94
CA SER A 384 17.84 -3.58 16.04
C SER A 384 19.01 -3.12 15.18
N TRP A 385 18.72 -2.73 13.94
CA TRP A 385 19.68 -2.13 13.00
C TRP A 385 20.23 -0.82 13.52
N PRO A 386 21.46 -0.44 13.12
CA PRO A 386 21.98 0.89 13.37
C PRO A 386 21.15 1.92 12.60
N ASP A 387 20.79 3.01 13.26
CA ASP A 387 20.07 4.13 12.70
C ASP A 387 20.94 5.39 12.82
N ILE A 388 21.41 5.89 11.67
CA ILE A 388 22.19 7.14 11.61
C ILE A 388 21.23 8.28 11.26
N ASP A 389 20.79 8.99 12.28
CA ASP A 389 20.06 10.24 12.11
C ASP A 389 20.98 11.36 11.65
N THR A 390 20.57 12.13 10.67
CA THR A 390 21.30 13.31 10.22
C THR A 390 20.38 14.50 10.02
N ASP A 391 20.89 15.69 10.36
CA ASP A 391 20.26 16.95 10.02
C ASP A 391 20.96 17.51 8.78
N ALA A 392 20.22 17.67 7.70
CA ALA A 392 20.70 18.27 6.46
C ALA A 392 19.84 19.48 6.10
N GLY A 393 20.47 20.54 5.64
CA GLY A 393 19.80 21.76 5.20
C GLY A 393 18.92 21.53 3.96
N ASP A 394 19.38 20.63 3.07
CA ASP A 394 18.62 20.16 1.91
C ASP A 394 18.61 18.63 1.87
N ARG A 395 17.42 18.05 2.06
CA ARG A 395 17.19 16.61 2.01
C ARG A 395 17.38 16.05 0.59
N ASP A 396 16.96 16.79 -0.41
CA ASP A 396 16.98 16.30 -1.80
C ASP A 396 18.42 16.18 -2.30
N ALA A 397 19.37 17.00 -1.82
CA ALA A 397 20.80 16.83 -2.08
C ALA A 397 21.34 15.47 -1.63
N LEU A 398 20.86 14.91 -0.50
CA LEU A 398 21.24 13.56 -0.04
C LEU A 398 20.64 12.47 -0.93
N ILE A 399 19.40 12.65 -1.36
CA ILE A 399 18.73 11.70 -2.26
C ILE A 399 19.42 11.68 -3.62
N ASP A 400 19.79 12.84 -4.16
CA ASP A 400 20.49 12.96 -5.43
C ASP A 400 21.91 12.37 -5.34
N ALA A 401 22.63 12.59 -4.24
CA ALA A 401 23.90 11.93 -3.98
C ALA A 401 23.76 10.40 -3.90
N SER A 402 22.67 9.92 -3.28
CA SER A 402 22.39 8.48 -3.22
C SER A 402 22.10 7.92 -4.62
N ARG A 403 21.34 8.62 -5.45
CA ARG A 403 21.07 8.22 -6.84
C ARG A 403 22.31 8.24 -7.72
N GLU A 404 23.16 9.25 -7.55
CA GLU A 404 24.45 9.33 -8.25
C GLU A 404 25.36 8.15 -7.91
N LEU A 405 25.33 7.71 -6.64
CA LEU A 405 26.17 6.61 -6.15
C LEU A 405 25.64 5.22 -6.54
N PHE A 406 24.33 4.99 -6.47
CA PHE A 406 23.70 3.67 -6.60
C PHE A 406 22.84 3.51 -7.84
N GLY A 407 22.55 4.60 -8.54
CA GLY A 407 21.60 4.63 -9.66
C GLY A 407 20.16 4.96 -9.23
N ASP A 408 19.38 5.52 -10.14
CA ASP A 408 18.00 5.95 -9.89
C ASP A 408 17.07 4.79 -9.46
N ASP A 409 17.29 3.59 -10.01
CA ASP A 409 16.47 2.42 -9.75
C ASP A 409 16.76 1.76 -8.39
N ALA A 410 17.91 2.06 -7.79
CA ALA A 410 18.33 1.56 -6.49
C ALA A 410 17.86 2.42 -5.31
N VAL A 411 17.37 3.65 -5.55
CA VAL A 411 17.00 4.61 -4.50
C VAL A 411 15.51 4.90 -4.54
N ILE A 412 14.77 4.33 -3.60
CA ILE A 412 13.31 4.37 -3.60
C ILE A 412 12.80 5.09 -2.36
N PRO A 413 11.90 6.11 -2.51
CA PRO A 413 11.23 6.72 -1.37
C PRO A 413 10.35 5.73 -0.62
N VAL A 414 10.43 5.73 0.70
CA VAL A 414 9.56 4.92 1.57
C VAL A 414 8.16 5.51 1.60
N SER A 415 7.15 4.67 1.48
CA SER A 415 5.76 5.06 1.75
C SER A 415 5.47 4.99 3.25
N ASN A 416 4.60 5.87 3.72
CA ASN A 416 4.11 5.90 5.08
C ASN A 416 2.60 5.75 5.11
N PHE A 417 2.08 4.82 5.91
CA PHE A 417 0.65 4.69 6.15
C PHE A 417 0.26 5.56 7.34
N ASN A 418 -0.54 6.58 7.07
CA ASN A 418 -1.13 7.39 8.12
C ASN A 418 -2.36 6.66 8.66
N THR A 419 -2.37 6.35 9.94
CA THR A 419 -3.46 5.64 10.60
C THR A 419 -4.40 6.59 11.34
N LEU A 420 -5.63 6.14 11.58
CA LEU A 420 -6.63 6.86 12.35
C LEU A 420 -6.29 6.77 13.85
N LYS A 421 -5.59 7.77 14.37
CA LYS A 421 -5.22 7.86 15.80
C LYS A 421 -6.42 8.28 16.64
N LEU A 422 -6.51 7.80 17.88
CA LEU A 422 -7.69 7.91 18.75
C LEU A 422 -8.25 9.35 18.87
N LYS A 423 -7.43 10.32 19.24
CA LYS A 423 -7.92 11.71 19.44
C LYS A 423 -8.49 12.33 18.17
N SER A 424 -7.85 12.10 17.00
CA SER A 424 -8.34 12.62 15.72
C SER A 424 -9.57 11.86 15.26
N LEU A 425 -9.58 10.53 15.40
CA LEU A 425 -10.69 9.69 15.02
C LEU A 425 -11.98 10.06 15.79
N VAL A 426 -11.89 10.19 17.12
CA VAL A 426 -13.04 10.61 17.93
C VAL A 426 -13.57 11.98 17.49
N LYS A 427 -12.68 12.94 17.19
CA LYS A 427 -13.09 14.27 16.70
C LYS A 427 -13.77 14.21 15.35
N ASP A 428 -13.24 13.41 14.44
CA ASP A 428 -13.80 13.25 13.08
C ASP A 428 -15.17 12.57 13.13
N ILE A 429 -15.33 11.51 13.92
CA ILE A 429 -16.62 10.83 14.10
C ILE A 429 -17.62 11.74 14.81
N ALA A 430 -17.21 12.41 15.89
CA ALA A 430 -18.08 13.33 16.62
C ALA A 430 -18.58 14.49 15.73
N LYS A 431 -17.71 15.03 14.87
CA LYS A 431 -18.09 16.05 13.88
C LYS A 431 -19.14 15.50 12.91
N PHE A 432 -18.99 14.26 12.45
CA PHE A 432 -19.94 13.60 11.57
C PHE A 432 -21.33 13.45 12.22
N TYR A 433 -21.36 13.17 13.53
CA TYR A 433 -22.60 13.09 14.31
C TYR A 433 -23.11 14.45 14.81
N GLY A 434 -22.49 15.56 14.40
CA GLY A 434 -22.92 16.91 14.79
C GLY A 434 -22.69 17.24 16.27
N ILE A 435 -21.81 16.52 16.95
CA ILE A 435 -21.50 16.72 18.37
C ILE A 435 -20.67 18.01 18.52
N ASN A 436 -20.97 18.79 19.55
CA ASN A 436 -20.33 20.07 19.80
C ASN A 436 -18.80 19.91 19.95
N PHE A 437 -18.05 20.63 19.12
CA PHE A 437 -16.58 20.58 19.09
C PHE A 437 -15.93 20.95 20.44
N THR A 438 -16.54 21.88 21.19
CA THR A 438 -16.06 22.29 22.51
C THR A 438 -16.16 21.13 23.51
N GLU A 439 -17.25 20.38 23.48
CA GLU A 439 -17.45 19.20 24.34
C GLU A 439 -16.40 18.12 24.01
N VAL A 440 -16.18 17.84 22.73
CA VAL A 440 -15.20 16.86 22.28
C VAL A 440 -13.77 17.26 22.68
N ASN A 441 -13.41 18.54 22.52
CA ASN A 441 -12.08 19.03 22.91
C ASN A 441 -11.87 19.00 24.43
N LYS A 442 -12.90 19.33 25.23
CA LYS A 442 -12.84 19.24 26.67
C LYS A 442 -12.56 17.81 27.12
N MET A 443 -13.16 16.83 26.48
CA MET A 443 -12.94 15.41 26.74
C MET A 443 -11.59 14.92 26.22
N THR A 444 -11.21 15.23 24.97
CA THR A 444 -9.98 14.71 24.35
C THR A 444 -8.69 15.39 24.81
N GLY A 445 -8.79 16.61 25.35
CA GLY A 445 -7.64 17.40 25.84
C GLY A 445 -6.81 16.65 26.87
N PRO A 446 -7.39 16.33 28.04
CA PRO A 446 -6.65 15.75 29.17
C PRO A 446 -6.29 14.26 29.01
N LEU A 447 -6.81 13.55 28.00
CA LEU A 447 -6.63 12.10 27.86
C LEU A 447 -5.18 11.63 27.99
N GLN A 448 -4.23 12.39 27.46
CA GLN A 448 -2.83 11.99 27.50
C GLN A 448 -2.28 11.99 28.92
N ASP A 449 -2.62 13.02 29.68
CA ASP A 449 -2.15 13.20 31.07
C ASP A 449 -2.87 12.27 32.03
N GLU A 450 -4.15 11.98 31.78
CA GLU A 450 -4.95 11.07 32.61
C GLU A 450 -4.60 9.59 32.38
N VAL A 451 -4.32 9.19 31.12
CA VAL A 451 -4.22 7.76 30.72
C VAL A 451 -2.79 7.28 30.68
N MET A 452 -1.86 8.09 30.12
CA MET A 452 -0.48 7.68 29.88
C MET A 452 0.29 7.17 31.12
N PRO A 453 0.22 7.81 32.28
CA PRO A 453 0.95 7.33 33.46
C PRO A 453 0.53 5.91 33.84
N HIS A 454 -0.79 5.68 33.92
CA HIS A 454 -1.34 4.38 34.32
C HIS A 454 -1.11 3.28 33.30
N ALA A 455 -1.30 3.57 32.00
CA ALA A 455 -1.12 2.58 30.96
C ALA A 455 0.35 2.18 30.76
N LYS A 456 1.31 3.10 30.98
CA LYS A 456 2.74 2.78 30.96
C LYS A 456 3.15 1.90 32.13
N ASP A 457 2.67 2.17 33.32
CA ASP A 457 2.99 1.39 34.50
C ASP A 457 2.46 -0.04 34.39
N GLU A 458 1.25 -0.21 33.88
CA GLU A 458 0.63 -1.53 33.70
C GLU A 458 1.33 -2.39 32.63
N ASN A 459 1.68 -1.79 31.48
CA ASN A 459 2.28 -2.50 30.37
C ASN A 459 3.81 -2.61 30.45
N GLN A 460 4.46 -2.01 31.46
CA GLN A 460 5.94 -1.91 31.58
C GLN A 460 6.63 -1.30 30.35
N GLU A 461 5.88 -0.57 29.52
CA GLU A 461 6.40 0.04 28.29
C GLU A 461 7.18 1.32 28.61
N LYS A 462 8.47 1.34 28.24
CA LYS A 462 9.37 2.50 28.42
C LYS A 462 9.30 3.50 27.25
N SER A 463 8.58 3.19 26.16
CA SER A 463 8.59 3.93 24.91
C SER A 463 7.33 4.76 24.67
N VAL A 464 7.27 5.50 23.55
CA VAL A 464 6.15 6.35 23.16
C VAL A 464 4.86 5.55 23.09
N PHE A 465 3.87 6.00 23.86
CA PHE A 465 2.61 5.30 24.02
C PHE A 465 1.55 5.84 23.03
N VAL A 466 0.86 4.93 22.36
CA VAL A 466 -0.32 5.26 21.55
C VAL A 466 -1.55 5.09 22.43
N LEU A 467 -2.32 6.17 22.64
CA LEU A 467 -3.59 6.10 23.36
C LEU A 467 -4.54 5.10 22.66
N LYS A 468 -4.93 4.06 23.37
CA LYS A 468 -5.90 3.06 22.94
C LYS A 468 -7.28 3.36 23.49
N HIS A 469 -8.31 2.92 22.80
CA HIS A 469 -9.70 3.07 23.26
C HIS A 469 -9.92 2.41 24.63
N GLU A 470 -9.43 1.21 24.80
CA GLU A 470 -9.54 0.40 26.00
C GLU A 470 -8.91 1.09 27.22
N ASP A 471 -7.70 1.64 27.07
CA ASP A 471 -7.00 2.35 28.13
C ASP A 471 -7.75 3.64 28.54
N CYS A 472 -8.29 4.36 27.54
CA CYS A 472 -9.10 5.55 27.82
C CYS A 472 -10.42 5.19 28.53
N MET A 473 -11.06 4.09 28.15
CA MET A 473 -12.24 3.56 28.85
C MET A 473 -11.91 3.16 30.30
N LYS A 474 -10.70 2.64 30.54
CA LYS A 474 -10.26 2.20 31.87
C LYS A 474 -9.89 3.36 32.79
N TYR A 475 -9.13 4.33 32.30
CA TYR A 475 -8.48 5.34 33.15
C TYR A 475 -9.07 6.75 33.07
N SER A 476 -9.84 7.11 32.03
CA SER A 476 -10.46 8.42 31.92
C SER A 476 -11.97 8.36 32.19
N LYS A 477 -12.40 8.99 33.27
CA LYS A 477 -13.82 9.13 33.62
C LYS A 477 -14.56 9.93 32.53
N GLY A 478 -13.97 11.05 32.10
CA GLY A 478 -14.60 11.92 31.11
C GLY A 478 -14.79 11.23 29.76
N TYR A 479 -13.85 10.34 29.38
CA TYR A 479 -13.95 9.55 28.18
C TYR A 479 -15.09 8.51 28.27
N ARG A 480 -15.19 7.78 29.37
CA ARG A 480 -16.32 6.83 29.59
C ARG A 480 -17.67 7.51 29.51
N GLU A 481 -17.86 8.60 30.27
CA GLU A 481 -19.10 9.37 30.29
C GLU A 481 -19.48 9.87 28.86
N PHE A 482 -18.47 10.27 28.08
CA PHE A 482 -18.69 10.70 26.71
C PHE A 482 -19.12 9.52 25.82
N MET A 483 -18.49 8.35 25.93
CA MET A 483 -18.85 7.17 25.14
C MET A 483 -20.19 6.58 25.55
N GLU A 484 -20.56 6.66 26.82
CA GLU A 484 -21.90 6.29 27.32
C GLU A 484 -23.00 7.23 26.78
N LYS A 485 -22.68 8.53 26.69
CA LYS A 485 -23.59 9.54 26.12
C LYS A 485 -23.75 9.40 24.60
N TYR A 486 -22.69 8.97 23.91
CA TYR A 486 -22.63 8.84 22.46
C TYR A 486 -22.14 7.44 22.04
N PRO A 487 -22.93 6.37 22.27
CA PRO A 487 -22.47 4.99 22.07
C PRO A 487 -22.08 4.68 20.62
N GLU A 488 -22.70 5.36 19.64
CA GLU A 488 -22.34 5.21 18.22
C GLU A 488 -20.89 5.66 17.95
N VAL A 489 -20.40 6.67 18.64
CA VAL A 489 -19.01 7.11 18.52
C VAL A 489 -18.07 6.01 19.01
N GLY A 490 -18.34 5.42 20.17
CA GLY A 490 -17.55 4.32 20.74
C GLY A 490 -17.45 3.13 19.79
N LYS A 491 -18.60 2.66 19.26
CA LYS A 491 -18.69 1.55 18.32
C LYS A 491 -17.81 1.77 17.07
N HIS A 492 -17.83 2.98 16.52
CA HIS A 492 -17.02 3.29 15.34
C HIS A 492 -15.54 3.46 15.70
N VAL A 493 -15.22 4.00 16.87
CA VAL A 493 -13.84 4.10 17.36
C VAL A 493 -13.21 2.71 17.50
N GLU A 494 -13.89 1.75 18.12
CA GLU A 494 -13.41 0.38 18.25
C GLU A 494 -13.08 -0.27 16.89
N THR A 495 -13.91 -0.01 15.88
CA THR A 495 -13.73 -0.63 14.56
C THR A 495 -12.68 0.09 13.70
N LEU A 496 -12.59 1.42 13.78
CA LEU A 496 -11.77 2.21 12.87
C LEU A 496 -10.42 2.65 13.48
N PHE A 497 -10.19 2.40 14.75
CA PHE A 497 -8.93 2.74 15.42
C PHE A 497 -7.75 2.02 14.74
N MET A 498 -6.70 2.77 14.42
CA MET A 498 -5.50 2.33 13.73
C MET A 498 -5.70 1.83 12.28
N GLU A 499 -6.91 1.89 11.74
CA GLU A 499 -7.09 1.67 10.31
C GLU A 499 -6.36 2.72 9.48
N ASN A 500 -5.92 2.33 8.28
CA ASN A 500 -5.18 3.21 7.39
C ASN A 500 -6.06 4.34 6.88
N ARG A 501 -5.65 5.58 7.09
CA ARG A 501 -6.34 6.78 6.60
C ARG A 501 -5.90 7.18 5.21
N SER A 502 -4.59 7.18 4.99
CA SER A 502 -3.98 7.58 3.73
C SER A 502 -2.57 7.04 3.61
N ILE A 503 -2.08 6.95 2.39
CA ILE A 503 -0.69 6.66 2.09
C ILE A 503 0.00 7.98 1.76
N GLY A 504 1.17 8.22 2.33
CA GLY A 504 2.00 9.37 2.06
C GLY A 504 3.44 8.97 1.77
N ARG A 505 4.25 9.91 1.29
CA ARG A 505 5.70 9.74 1.19
C ARG A 505 6.31 10.00 2.57
N HIS A 506 7.19 9.11 3.04
CA HIS A 506 7.94 9.31 4.28
C HIS A 506 8.81 10.57 4.19
N ALA A 507 8.80 11.38 5.24
CA ALA A 507 9.49 12.68 5.22
C ALA A 507 11.02 12.58 5.09
N GLY A 508 11.64 11.52 5.60
CA GLY A 508 13.10 11.37 5.67
C GLY A 508 13.64 10.06 5.06
N GLY A 509 12.86 8.97 5.08
CA GLY A 509 13.37 7.65 4.71
C GLY A 509 13.45 7.42 3.20
N VAL A 510 14.55 6.79 2.77
CA VAL A 510 14.70 6.17 1.44
C VAL A 510 15.25 4.76 1.63
N ILE A 511 14.83 3.85 0.76
CA ILE A 511 15.41 2.51 0.65
C ILE A 511 16.52 2.58 -0.39
N ILE A 512 17.68 2.05 -0.05
CA ILE A 512 18.80 1.89 -0.98
C ILE A 512 19.12 0.40 -1.04
N ALA A 513 18.89 -0.21 -2.19
CA ALA A 513 19.15 -1.63 -2.42
C ALA A 513 19.51 -1.87 -3.89
N PRO A 514 20.26 -2.94 -4.20
CA PRO A 514 20.49 -3.33 -5.59
C PRO A 514 19.17 -3.49 -6.36
N PRO A 515 19.06 -3.03 -7.61
CA PRO A 515 17.81 -3.10 -8.39
C PRO A 515 17.25 -4.53 -8.51
N GLU A 516 18.12 -5.52 -8.65
CA GLU A 516 17.78 -6.95 -8.71
C GLU A 516 17.13 -7.47 -7.42
N ASP A 517 17.57 -6.98 -6.27
CA ASP A 517 16.96 -7.32 -4.98
C ASP A 517 15.58 -6.67 -4.80
N LEU A 518 15.38 -5.49 -5.41
CA LEU A 518 14.11 -4.77 -5.37
C LEU A 518 13.01 -5.42 -6.22
N GLU A 519 13.38 -6.23 -7.22
CA GLU A 519 12.41 -6.99 -8.04
C GLU A 519 11.75 -8.12 -7.25
N SER A 520 12.45 -8.67 -6.27
CA SER A 520 11.95 -9.74 -5.39
C SER A 520 11.33 -9.23 -4.08
N THR A 521 11.43 -7.92 -3.81
CA THR A 521 11.01 -7.31 -2.54
C THR A 521 9.71 -6.53 -2.71
N CYS A 522 8.78 -6.71 -1.78
CA CYS A 522 7.55 -5.93 -1.74
C CYS A 522 7.85 -4.46 -1.39
N LEU A 523 7.78 -3.56 -2.36
CA LEU A 523 8.00 -2.12 -2.16
C LEU A 523 6.90 -1.43 -1.33
N LEU A 524 5.82 -2.15 -1.01
CA LEU A 524 4.78 -1.69 -0.09
C LEU A 524 5.12 -1.96 1.38
N TYR A 525 6.30 -2.54 1.65
CA TYR A 525 6.76 -2.70 3.02
C TYR A 525 7.06 -1.32 3.61
N THR A 526 6.29 -0.94 4.60
CA THR A 526 6.51 0.29 5.33
C THR A 526 7.66 0.09 6.29
N SER A 527 8.70 0.89 6.18
CA SER A 527 9.56 1.12 7.33
C SER A 527 8.69 1.71 8.46
N PRO A 528 8.71 1.14 9.66
CA PRO A 528 8.12 1.83 10.80
C PRO A 528 8.71 3.25 10.81
N SER A 529 7.86 4.26 10.98
CA SER A 529 8.33 5.63 11.18
C SER A 529 9.37 5.61 12.32
N PRO A 530 10.43 6.45 12.28
CA PRO A 530 11.32 6.61 13.43
C PRO A 530 10.57 6.93 14.75
N ARG A 531 9.35 7.46 14.65
CA ARG A 531 8.44 7.59 15.78
C ARG A 531 7.71 6.30 16.14
N ASP A 532 7.57 5.37 15.18
CA ASP A 532 6.95 4.06 15.38
C ASP A 532 7.99 3.00 15.81
N GLY A 533 9.27 3.17 15.48
CA GLY A 533 10.40 2.38 16.01
C GLY A 533 10.69 2.65 17.49
N LEU A 534 10.08 3.67 18.07
CA LEU A 534 9.97 3.85 19.52
C LEU A 534 8.76 3.10 20.10
N LEU A 535 7.99 2.40 19.28
CA LEU A 535 6.79 1.63 19.65
C LEU A 535 7.01 0.11 19.54
N SER A 536 8.19 -0.35 19.10
CA SER A 536 8.60 -1.76 19.10
C SER A 536 9.50 -2.10 20.26
#